data_c84da126278ea92adf82fb6afcea997e
#
_entry.id   c84da126278ea92adf82fb6afcea997e
#
_cell.length_a   1.000
_cell.length_b   1.000
_cell.length_c   1.000
_cell.angle_alpha   90.00
_cell.angle_beta   90.00
_cell.angle_gamma   90.00
#
_symmetry.space_group_name_H-M   'P 1'
#
loop_
_entity.id
_entity.type
_entity.pdbx_description
1 polymer ?
#
loop_
_entity_poly.entity_id
_entity_poly.type
_entity_poly.pdbx_seq_one_letter_code
_entity_poly.pdbx_strand_id
1 'polypeptide(L)'
;VPLSFAIEDKGILPDRMIERLAADGGILPATAFVPDQIQPASLDLRLGEIAYRVRASFLPGSTTVAQRIDELKLHEFALTDGAVLETGCVYIVPLLESLALPDDISAAANPKSSTGRLDVFTRVIADETRGFDRIEPGYHGPLYAEISPRTFPVLVREGSRLSQIRFRRGHALLGADALRELHARERLVDADDADVSEGVAVGVDLSGLGPGGLVGYRAKRHTGLIDVERRAGYSILDFWEPMQARPDKSLILDPNEFYILASKEAVQVPPDYAAEMVPFDPLVGEFRVHYAGFFDPGFGYAGAGGKGARAVLEVRSREVPFILEHGQIVGRLVYEKMLARPDKLYGQGIGSNYQAQSLKLSKHFKA
;
A
#
# COMPACT_ATOMS: atom_id res chain seq x y z
N VAL A 1 7.96 5.55 31.12
CA VAL A 1 7.36 4.25 31.48
C VAL A 1 7.21 3.48 30.19
N PRO A 2 7.83 2.27 30.06
CA PRO A 2 7.69 1.47 28.84
C PRO A 2 6.23 1.19 28.53
N LEU A 3 5.93 0.91 27.25
CA LEU A 3 4.59 0.49 26.81
C LEU A 3 4.16 -0.73 27.68
N SER A 4 3.19 -0.50 28.59
CA SER A 4 2.62 -1.55 29.42
C SER A 4 1.27 -1.96 28.82
N PHE A 5 1.21 -3.16 28.25
CA PHE A 5 -0.02 -3.78 27.77
C PHE A 5 -0.48 -4.88 28.74
N ALA A 6 -1.77 -5.10 28.83
CA ALA A 6 -2.23 -6.37 29.39
C ALA A 6 -1.71 -7.53 28.51
N ILE A 7 -1.37 -8.67 29.11
CA ILE A 7 -0.78 -9.83 28.39
C ILE A 7 -1.68 -10.30 27.23
N GLU A 8 -2.98 -10.05 27.29
CA GLU A 8 -3.98 -10.47 26.32
C GLU A 8 -4.25 -9.46 25.20
N ASP A 9 -3.75 -8.23 25.29
CA ASP A 9 -4.01 -7.19 24.27
C ASP A 9 -3.28 -7.49 22.96
N LYS A 10 -4.06 -7.73 21.91
CA LYS A 10 -3.57 -7.98 20.55
C LYS A 10 -4.17 -6.98 19.59
N GLY A 11 -3.38 -6.48 18.63
CA GLY A 11 -3.86 -5.52 17.65
C GLY A 11 -2.77 -4.75 16.95
N ILE A 12 -3.23 -3.87 16.07
CA ILE A 12 -2.38 -2.91 15.36
C ILE A 12 -2.13 -1.70 16.26
N LEU A 13 -0.91 -1.20 16.27
CA LEU A 13 -0.52 -0.02 17.02
C LEU A 13 -1.10 1.25 16.35
N PRO A 14 -1.88 2.09 17.08
CA PRO A 14 -2.29 3.39 16.59
C PRO A 14 -1.15 4.41 16.65
N ASP A 15 -1.37 5.57 16.02
CA ASP A 15 -0.41 6.68 15.90
C ASP A 15 0.34 7.02 17.19
N ARG A 16 -0.36 7.27 18.31
CA ARG A 16 0.29 7.59 19.59
C ARG A 16 1.16 6.44 20.15
N MET A 17 0.82 5.19 19.84
CA MET A 17 1.65 4.05 20.25
C MET A 17 2.87 3.89 19.35
N ILE A 18 2.79 4.25 18.06
CA ILE A 18 3.94 4.34 17.16
C ILE A 18 4.89 5.44 17.63
N GLU A 19 4.37 6.63 17.99
CA GLU A 19 5.15 7.70 18.60
C GLU A 19 5.85 7.23 19.88
N ARG A 20 5.14 6.50 20.73
CA ARG A 20 5.70 5.95 21.96
C ARG A 20 6.76 4.88 21.69
N LEU A 21 6.52 3.97 20.73
CA LEU A 21 7.50 2.95 20.32
C LEU A 21 8.81 3.62 19.86
N ALA A 22 8.72 4.72 19.10
CA ALA A 22 9.90 5.49 18.71
C ALA A 22 10.59 6.18 19.89
N ALA A 23 9.82 6.78 20.81
CA ALA A 23 10.38 7.43 22.01
C ALA A 23 11.08 6.42 22.94
N ASP A 24 10.60 5.19 22.99
CA ASP A 24 11.19 4.09 23.77
C ASP A 24 12.36 3.38 23.02
N GLY A 25 12.73 3.86 21.82
CA GLY A 25 13.86 3.33 21.04
C GLY A 25 13.55 2.09 20.20
N GLY A 26 12.29 1.72 20.05
CA GLY A 26 11.87 0.60 19.16
C GLY A 26 11.91 0.97 17.67
N ILE A 27 11.84 2.26 17.35
CA ILE A 27 12.07 2.81 16.01
C ILE A 27 13.20 3.83 16.13
N LEU A 28 14.24 3.68 15.32
CA LEU A 28 15.46 4.48 15.35
C LEU A 28 15.60 5.26 14.04
N PRO A 29 15.03 6.47 13.94
CA PRO A 29 15.16 7.28 12.73
C PRO A 29 16.54 7.96 12.69
N ALA A 30 17.23 7.91 11.54
CA ALA A 30 18.51 8.59 11.34
C ALA A 30 18.40 10.11 11.43
N THR A 31 17.23 10.66 11.10
CA THR A 31 16.88 12.07 11.24
C THR A 31 15.47 12.18 11.84
N ALA A 32 15.17 13.27 12.54
CA ALA A 32 13.86 13.49 13.17
C ALA A 32 12.70 13.23 12.18
N PHE A 33 11.58 12.71 12.69
CA PHE A 33 10.38 12.54 11.88
C PHE A 33 9.90 13.87 11.31
N VAL A 34 9.44 13.81 10.06
CA VAL A 34 8.80 14.96 9.42
C VAL A 34 7.30 14.99 9.75
N PRO A 35 6.64 16.15 9.65
CA PRO A 35 5.18 16.22 9.79
C PRO A 35 4.48 15.21 8.87
N ASP A 36 3.38 14.63 9.34
CA ASP A 36 2.55 13.65 8.62
C ASP A 36 3.28 12.34 8.24
N GLN A 37 4.42 12.03 8.88
CA GLN A 37 5.10 10.74 8.66
C GLN A 37 4.39 9.60 9.42
N ILE A 38 3.91 9.87 10.64
CA ILE A 38 3.10 8.91 11.42
C ILE A 38 1.63 9.09 11.03
N GLN A 39 1.05 8.03 10.50
CA GLN A 39 -0.32 7.91 10.05
C GLN A 39 -1.17 7.22 11.12
N PRO A 40 -2.52 7.13 11.00
CA PRO A 40 -3.38 6.56 12.05
C PRO A 40 -2.99 5.15 12.52
N ALA A 41 -2.43 4.31 11.61
CA ALA A 41 -2.07 2.93 11.90
C ALA A 41 -0.77 2.49 11.22
N SER A 42 0.06 3.43 10.76
CA SER A 42 1.32 3.14 10.07
C SER A 42 2.33 4.28 10.17
N LEU A 43 3.57 3.98 9.80
CA LEU A 43 4.65 4.93 9.65
C LEU A 43 5.13 4.93 8.19
N ASP A 44 5.22 6.10 7.57
CA ASP A 44 5.87 6.25 6.27
C ASP A 44 7.37 6.04 6.39
N LEU A 45 7.95 5.20 5.54
CA LEU A 45 9.39 4.95 5.50
C LEU A 45 10.05 5.88 4.48
N ARG A 46 11.21 6.44 4.85
CA ARG A 46 11.97 7.41 4.06
C ARG A 46 13.20 6.76 3.43
N LEU A 47 13.43 7.05 2.15
CA LEU A 47 14.66 6.64 1.46
C LEU A 47 15.88 7.34 2.06
N GLY A 48 16.99 6.62 2.18
CA GLY A 48 18.27 7.16 2.58
C GLY A 48 19.01 7.82 1.41
N GLU A 49 20.27 8.14 1.66
CA GLU A 49 21.11 8.96 0.78
C GLU A 49 21.58 8.25 -0.50
N ILE A 50 21.74 6.92 -0.47
CA ILE A 50 22.39 6.14 -1.54
C ILE A 50 21.43 5.10 -2.10
N ALA A 51 21.39 4.96 -3.43
CA ALA A 51 20.72 3.87 -4.12
C ALA A 51 21.74 2.95 -4.79
N TYR A 52 21.52 1.65 -4.64
CA TYR A 52 22.34 0.59 -5.26
C TYR A 52 21.54 -0.04 -6.40
N ARG A 53 22.04 0.11 -7.63
CA ARG A 53 21.52 -0.64 -8.79
C ARG A 53 22.06 -2.06 -8.71
N VAL A 54 21.16 -3.03 -8.51
CA VAL A 54 21.51 -4.45 -8.44
C VAL A 54 21.08 -5.21 -9.70
N ARG A 55 21.77 -6.31 -10.01
CA ARG A 55 21.47 -7.11 -11.22
C ARG A 55 20.16 -7.90 -11.14
N ALA A 56 19.70 -8.22 -9.92
CA ALA A 56 18.47 -8.97 -9.66
C ALA A 56 17.94 -8.72 -8.26
N SER A 57 16.64 -8.94 -8.06
CA SER A 57 16.00 -9.01 -6.75
C SER A 57 16.55 -10.17 -5.93
N PHE A 58 16.58 -10.01 -4.60
CA PHE A 58 17.07 -11.05 -3.68
C PHE A 58 16.39 -10.96 -2.31
N LEU A 59 16.47 -12.08 -1.59
CA LEU A 59 16.27 -12.14 -0.15
C LEU A 59 17.59 -12.53 0.51
N PRO A 60 17.99 -11.90 1.63
CA PRO A 60 19.30 -12.12 2.24
C PRO A 60 19.45 -13.53 2.84
N GLY A 61 18.38 -14.19 3.22
CA GLY A 61 18.41 -15.53 3.82
C GLY A 61 19.03 -15.49 5.22
N SER A 62 20.21 -16.06 5.38
CA SER A 62 20.97 -16.07 6.65
C SER A 62 22.09 -15.02 6.68
N THR A 63 22.11 -14.09 5.73
CA THR A 63 23.12 -13.02 5.61
C THR A 63 22.45 -11.65 5.76
N THR A 64 23.25 -10.59 5.75
CA THR A 64 22.73 -9.23 5.75
C THR A 64 22.41 -8.74 4.34
N VAL A 65 21.53 -7.76 4.22
CA VAL A 65 21.25 -7.09 2.94
C VAL A 65 22.51 -6.41 2.40
N ALA A 66 23.33 -5.81 3.27
CA ALA A 66 24.60 -5.18 2.89
C ALA A 66 25.54 -6.15 2.21
N GLN A 67 25.72 -7.37 2.75
CA GLN A 67 26.55 -8.41 2.12
C GLN A 67 26.02 -8.79 0.73
N ARG A 68 24.69 -8.91 0.58
CA ARG A 68 24.08 -9.21 -0.72
C ARG A 68 24.22 -8.06 -1.72
N ILE A 69 24.15 -6.81 -1.26
CA ILE A 69 24.43 -5.64 -2.10
C ILE A 69 25.85 -5.71 -2.65
N ASP A 70 26.85 -5.99 -1.82
CA ASP A 70 28.26 -6.09 -2.25
C ASP A 70 28.47 -7.13 -3.34
N GLU A 71 27.73 -8.26 -3.29
CA GLU A 71 27.79 -9.33 -4.30
C GLU A 71 27.05 -8.99 -5.61
N LEU A 72 25.96 -8.22 -5.53
CA LEU A 72 25.00 -8.04 -6.62
C LEU A 72 24.99 -6.65 -7.24
N LYS A 73 25.66 -5.70 -6.60
CA LYS A 73 25.74 -4.31 -7.03
C LYS A 73 26.40 -4.16 -8.39
N LEU A 74 25.79 -3.41 -9.28
CA LEU A 74 26.36 -2.98 -10.56
C LEU A 74 26.99 -1.60 -10.44
N HIS A 75 26.34 -0.68 -9.78
CA HIS A 75 26.82 0.65 -9.41
C HIS A 75 25.96 1.25 -8.28
N GLU A 76 26.40 2.38 -7.74
CA GLU A 76 25.68 3.14 -6.73
C GLU A 76 25.67 4.62 -7.12
N PHE A 77 24.71 5.36 -6.58
CA PHE A 77 24.58 6.81 -6.80
C PHE A 77 23.85 7.47 -5.66
N ALA A 78 24.13 8.78 -5.48
CA ALA A 78 23.48 9.56 -4.44
C ALA A 78 22.06 9.96 -4.82
N LEU A 79 21.17 10.04 -3.82
CA LEU A 79 19.80 10.54 -3.93
C LEU A 79 19.65 11.98 -3.41
N THR A 80 20.70 12.59 -2.91
CA THR A 80 20.69 13.92 -2.25
C THR A 80 20.07 15.00 -3.15
N ASP A 81 20.53 15.08 -4.40
CA ASP A 81 20.00 16.02 -5.39
C ASP A 81 18.86 15.44 -6.26
N GLY A 82 18.50 14.21 -5.98
CA GLY A 82 17.53 13.44 -6.74
C GLY A 82 18.15 12.62 -7.85
N ALA A 83 17.60 11.44 -8.08
CA ALA A 83 18.03 10.53 -9.14
C ALA A 83 16.84 9.83 -9.78
N VAL A 84 16.98 9.49 -11.06
CA VAL A 84 15.97 8.76 -11.82
C VAL A 84 16.14 7.27 -11.60
N LEU A 85 15.07 6.62 -11.18
CA LEU A 85 14.97 5.16 -11.19
C LEU A 85 14.27 4.73 -12.48
N GLU A 86 15.01 4.03 -13.32
CA GLU A 86 14.55 3.58 -14.63
C GLU A 86 13.62 2.37 -14.55
N THR A 87 12.72 2.26 -15.52
CA THR A 87 11.81 1.11 -15.62
C THR A 87 12.56 -0.19 -15.90
N GLY A 88 12.07 -1.29 -15.28
CA GLY A 88 12.65 -2.61 -15.45
C GLY A 88 13.98 -2.85 -14.71
N CYS A 89 14.48 -1.85 -14.01
CA CYS A 89 15.67 -1.93 -13.18
C CYS A 89 15.30 -2.22 -11.71
N VAL A 90 16.21 -2.86 -10.97
CA VAL A 90 16.05 -3.13 -9.54
C VAL A 90 17.07 -2.32 -8.74
N TYR A 91 16.57 -1.60 -7.77
CA TYR A 91 17.36 -0.75 -6.88
C TYR A 91 17.12 -1.16 -5.43
N ILE A 92 18.19 -1.16 -4.62
CA ILE A 92 18.10 -1.31 -3.17
C ILE A 92 18.52 0.02 -2.54
N VAL A 93 17.69 0.54 -1.65
CA VAL A 93 17.94 1.81 -0.96
C VAL A 93 17.81 1.58 0.55
N PRO A 94 18.85 1.83 1.36
CA PRO A 94 18.71 1.86 2.80
C PRO A 94 17.66 2.87 3.21
N LEU A 95 16.86 2.54 4.22
CA LEU A 95 15.86 3.46 4.76
C LEU A 95 16.45 4.29 5.90
N LEU A 96 15.90 5.47 6.13
CA LEU A 96 16.30 6.33 7.25
C LEU A 96 15.82 5.76 8.60
N GLU A 97 14.85 4.86 8.59
CA GLU A 97 14.34 4.18 9.77
C GLU A 97 14.99 2.80 9.90
N SER A 98 15.52 2.53 11.10
CA SER A 98 15.90 1.19 11.57
C SER A 98 15.06 0.79 12.77
N LEU A 99 15.06 -0.47 13.13
CA LEU A 99 14.21 -1.01 14.18
C LEU A 99 15.02 -1.66 15.29
N ALA A 100 14.46 -1.60 16.50
CA ALA A 100 14.88 -2.38 17.67
C ALA A 100 13.59 -2.81 18.41
N LEU A 101 12.83 -3.71 17.78
CA LEU A 101 11.50 -4.07 18.24
C LEU A 101 11.53 -4.90 19.52
N PRO A 102 10.55 -4.70 20.43
CA PRO A 102 10.27 -5.66 21.50
C PRO A 102 9.90 -7.04 20.95
N ASP A 103 10.12 -8.09 21.75
CA ASP A 103 9.88 -9.49 21.37
C ASP A 103 8.41 -9.82 21.06
N ASP A 104 7.48 -8.97 21.43
CA ASP A 104 6.03 -9.13 21.19
C ASP A 104 5.48 -8.22 20.11
N ILE A 105 6.33 -7.40 19.47
CA ILE A 105 5.95 -6.48 18.37
C ILE A 105 6.57 -6.97 17.06
N SER A 106 5.73 -7.24 16.09
CA SER A 106 6.09 -7.50 14.70
C SER A 106 5.65 -6.34 13.80
N ALA A 107 6.10 -6.35 12.55
CA ALA A 107 5.63 -5.37 11.59
C ALA A 107 5.42 -5.96 10.19
N ALA A 108 4.57 -5.27 9.43
CA ALA A 108 4.39 -5.55 8.01
C ALA A 108 4.50 -4.25 7.22
N ALA A 109 5.14 -4.30 6.06
CA ALA A 109 5.27 -3.16 5.17
C ALA A 109 4.38 -3.31 3.93
N ASN A 110 4.07 -2.17 3.32
CA ASN A 110 3.34 -2.12 2.05
C ASN A 110 3.74 -0.86 1.27
N PRO A 111 3.64 -0.88 -0.07
CA PRO A 111 3.72 0.36 -0.83
C PRO A 111 2.66 1.36 -0.40
N LYS A 112 2.97 2.64 -0.46
CA LYS A 112 1.93 3.67 -0.33
C LYS A 112 1.02 3.61 -1.55
N SER A 113 -0.29 3.90 -1.37
CA SER A 113 -1.24 3.93 -2.50
C SER A 113 -0.80 4.86 -3.64
N SER A 114 -0.12 5.98 -3.33
CA SER A 114 0.43 6.86 -4.36
C SER A 114 1.55 6.21 -5.17
N THR A 115 2.31 5.31 -4.58
CA THR A 115 3.39 4.53 -5.21
C THR A 115 2.83 3.41 -6.07
N GLY A 116 1.90 2.63 -5.53
CA GLY A 116 1.22 1.56 -6.26
C GLY A 116 0.51 2.07 -7.52
N ARG A 117 -0.18 3.22 -7.44
CA ARG A 117 -0.86 3.85 -8.58
C ARG A 117 0.07 4.45 -9.64
N LEU A 118 1.38 4.44 -9.41
CA LEU A 118 2.41 4.75 -10.42
C LEU A 118 3.06 3.49 -11.00
N ASP A 119 2.61 2.30 -10.58
CA ASP A 119 3.23 1.02 -10.94
C ASP A 119 4.72 0.98 -10.55
N VAL A 120 5.04 1.53 -9.39
CA VAL A 120 6.36 1.43 -8.80
C VAL A 120 6.35 0.26 -7.83
N PHE A 121 6.93 -0.85 -8.25
CA PHE A 121 7.06 -2.02 -7.40
C PHE A 121 8.07 -1.74 -6.30
N THR A 122 7.63 -1.76 -5.05
CA THR A 122 8.51 -1.56 -3.90
C THR A 122 8.17 -2.55 -2.79
N ARG A 123 9.21 -3.06 -2.13
CA ARG A 123 9.12 -4.00 -1.01
C ARG A 123 10.15 -3.63 0.03
N VAL A 124 9.88 -3.95 1.29
CA VAL A 124 10.84 -3.76 2.38
C VAL A 124 11.57 -5.07 2.66
N ILE A 125 12.88 -4.97 2.87
CA ILE A 125 13.77 -6.08 3.20
C ILE A 125 14.43 -5.76 4.54
N ALA A 126 14.45 -6.73 5.45
CA ALA A 126 15.23 -6.72 6.68
C ALA A 126 16.41 -7.70 6.57
N ASP A 127 17.41 -7.56 7.41
CA ASP A 127 18.51 -8.53 7.49
C ASP A 127 17.98 -9.91 7.94
N GLU A 128 18.66 -10.96 7.52
CA GLU A 128 18.42 -12.36 7.91
C GLU A 128 16.98 -12.85 7.64
N THR A 129 16.27 -12.23 6.69
CA THR A 129 14.89 -12.59 6.35
C THR A 129 14.81 -13.49 5.11
N ARG A 130 13.72 -14.28 5.05
CA ARG A 130 13.32 -15.07 3.89
C ARG A 130 11.99 -14.63 3.27
N GLY A 131 11.51 -13.46 3.66
CA GLY A 131 10.26 -12.88 3.16
C GLY A 131 10.39 -11.39 3.00
N PHE A 132 9.73 -10.84 2.00
CA PHE A 132 9.55 -9.39 1.83
C PHE A 132 8.43 -8.89 2.72
N ASP A 133 8.51 -7.63 3.11
CA ASP A 133 7.45 -6.89 3.79
C ASP A 133 7.04 -7.46 5.16
N ARG A 134 7.80 -8.39 5.70
CA ARG A 134 7.56 -8.98 7.04
C ARG A 134 8.75 -8.76 7.94
N ILE A 135 8.48 -8.23 9.11
CA ILE A 135 9.46 -8.00 10.16
C ILE A 135 9.03 -8.82 11.37
N GLU A 136 9.87 -9.79 11.75
CA GLU A 136 9.58 -10.67 12.86
C GLU A 136 9.66 -9.93 14.21
N PRO A 137 8.96 -10.43 15.25
CA PRO A 137 9.06 -9.88 16.60
C PRO A 137 10.51 -9.88 17.09
N GLY A 138 10.90 -8.83 17.84
CA GLY A 138 12.25 -8.72 18.36
C GLY A 138 13.32 -8.41 17.33
N TYR A 139 12.96 -8.01 16.11
CA TYR A 139 13.94 -7.63 15.09
C TYR A 139 14.73 -6.38 15.48
N HIS A 140 16.05 -6.46 15.38
CA HIS A 140 16.97 -5.35 15.58
C HIS A 140 17.87 -5.19 14.34
N GLY A 141 17.73 -4.09 13.62
CA GLY A 141 18.54 -3.86 12.43
C GLY A 141 18.00 -2.80 11.48
N PRO A 142 18.74 -2.56 10.39
CA PRO A 142 18.34 -1.63 9.34
C PRO A 142 17.20 -2.19 8.50
N LEU A 143 16.51 -1.29 7.80
CA LEU A 143 15.53 -1.61 6.78
C LEU A 143 16.01 -1.11 5.42
N TYR A 144 15.62 -1.80 4.37
CA TYR A 144 15.93 -1.46 2.99
C TYR A 144 14.67 -1.49 2.14
N ALA A 145 14.56 -0.59 1.17
CA ALA A 145 13.55 -0.67 0.13
C ALA A 145 14.15 -1.27 -1.15
N GLU A 146 13.56 -2.34 -1.64
CA GLU A 146 13.71 -2.75 -3.02
C GLU A 146 12.73 -1.96 -3.87
N ILE A 147 13.19 -1.33 -4.94
CA ILE A 147 12.38 -0.47 -5.80
C ILE A 147 12.61 -0.87 -7.25
N SER A 148 11.52 -1.11 -7.99
CA SER A 148 11.57 -1.41 -9.42
C SER A 148 10.38 -0.74 -10.13
N PRO A 149 10.55 0.44 -10.72
CA PRO A 149 9.52 1.05 -11.54
C PRO A 149 9.16 0.14 -12.72
N ARG A 150 7.86 -0.05 -13.00
CA ARG A 150 7.40 -0.99 -14.04
C ARG A 150 6.89 -0.27 -15.27
N THR A 151 6.15 0.81 -15.11
CA THR A 151 5.54 1.55 -16.21
C THR A 151 6.18 2.93 -16.41
N PHE A 152 6.32 3.70 -15.33
CA PHE A 152 6.85 5.06 -15.39
C PHE A 152 8.22 5.15 -14.70
N PRO A 153 9.24 5.76 -15.34
CA PRO A 153 10.44 6.15 -14.63
C PRO A 153 10.11 7.20 -13.56
N VAL A 154 10.74 7.13 -12.41
CA VAL A 154 10.46 8.03 -11.30
C VAL A 154 11.70 8.76 -10.81
N LEU A 155 11.58 10.03 -10.48
CA LEU A 155 12.59 10.82 -9.79
C LEU A 155 12.33 10.72 -8.28
N VAL A 156 13.28 10.23 -7.55
CA VAL A 156 13.26 10.12 -6.08
C VAL A 156 14.43 10.90 -5.47
N ARG A 157 14.31 11.20 -4.18
CA ARG A 157 15.33 11.89 -3.39
C ARG A 157 15.53 11.20 -2.05
N GLU A 158 16.58 11.54 -1.34
CA GLU A 158 16.67 11.26 0.09
C GLU A 158 15.41 11.79 0.79
N GLY A 159 14.84 11.00 1.69
CA GLY A 159 13.59 11.33 2.37
C GLY A 159 12.30 11.05 1.60
N SER A 160 12.36 10.68 0.30
CA SER A 160 11.16 10.28 -0.46
C SER A 160 10.48 9.07 0.19
N ARG A 161 9.13 9.09 0.24
CA ARG A 161 8.31 8.10 0.96
C ARG A 161 7.52 7.24 -0.03
N LEU A 162 8.02 6.04 -0.32
CA LEU A 162 7.40 5.10 -1.25
C LEU A 162 6.67 3.96 -0.54
N SER A 163 7.13 3.60 0.67
CA SER A 163 6.60 2.50 1.48
C SER A 163 6.11 2.99 2.83
N GLN A 164 5.30 2.18 3.48
CA GLN A 164 4.81 2.39 4.84
C GLN A 164 4.90 1.09 5.63
N ILE A 165 5.03 1.19 6.94
CA ILE A 165 5.13 0.05 7.85
C ILE A 165 4.07 0.13 8.93
N ARG A 166 3.44 -0.99 9.25
CA ARG A 166 2.40 -1.15 10.26
C ARG A 166 2.90 -2.10 11.33
N PHE A 167 2.85 -1.65 12.58
CA PHE A 167 3.28 -2.45 13.74
C PHE A 167 2.09 -3.16 14.37
N ARG A 168 2.31 -4.38 14.83
CA ARG A 168 1.27 -5.20 15.46
C ARG A 168 1.81 -6.00 16.64
N ARG A 169 0.97 -6.19 17.62
CA ARG A 169 1.19 -7.09 18.74
C ARG A 169 0.30 -8.31 18.61
N GLY A 170 0.93 -9.48 18.45
CA GLY A 170 0.20 -10.72 18.22
C GLY A 170 -0.63 -10.70 16.92
N HIS A 171 -1.59 -11.62 16.82
CA HIS A 171 -2.51 -11.71 15.69
C HIS A 171 -3.91 -11.26 16.13
N ALA A 172 -4.46 -10.26 15.46
CA ALA A 172 -5.76 -9.68 15.74
C ALA A 172 -6.68 -9.64 14.51
N LEU A 173 -6.39 -10.50 13.53
CA LEU A 173 -7.22 -10.69 12.33
C LEU A 173 -8.60 -11.18 12.76
N LEU A 174 -9.65 -10.55 12.24
CA LEU A 174 -11.02 -10.98 12.51
C LEU A 174 -11.35 -12.27 11.75
N GLY A 175 -11.81 -13.28 12.50
CA GLY A 175 -12.43 -14.47 11.91
C GLY A 175 -13.82 -14.17 11.32
N ALA A 176 -14.36 -15.11 10.56
CA ALA A 176 -15.64 -14.97 9.84
C ALA A 176 -16.82 -14.49 10.72
N ASP A 177 -16.96 -15.05 11.93
CA ASP A 177 -18.08 -14.69 12.82
C ASP A 177 -17.93 -13.25 13.32
N ALA A 178 -16.76 -12.90 13.84
CA ALA A 178 -16.49 -11.53 14.30
C ALA A 178 -16.61 -10.49 13.19
N LEU A 179 -16.24 -10.86 11.95
CA LEU A 179 -16.40 -9.97 10.80
C LEU A 179 -17.89 -9.78 10.42
N ARG A 180 -18.70 -10.85 10.48
CA ARG A 180 -20.16 -10.76 10.26
C ARG A 180 -20.84 -9.90 11.31
N GLU A 181 -20.48 -10.07 12.59
CA GLU A 181 -20.98 -9.23 13.68
C GLU A 181 -20.59 -7.76 13.50
N LEU A 182 -19.34 -7.50 13.10
CA LEU A 182 -18.88 -6.16 12.80
C LEU A 182 -19.63 -5.56 11.61
N HIS A 183 -19.83 -6.31 10.53
CA HIS A 183 -20.59 -5.86 9.38
C HIS A 183 -22.06 -5.54 9.72
N ALA A 184 -22.71 -6.38 10.54
CA ALA A 184 -24.07 -6.14 11.01
C ALA A 184 -24.22 -4.85 11.83
N ARG A 185 -23.19 -4.50 12.62
CA ARG A 185 -23.17 -3.30 13.46
C ARG A 185 -22.76 -2.04 12.69
N GLU A 186 -21.72 -2.14 11.86
CA GLU A 186 -21.03 -0.97 11.25
C GLU A 186 -21.26 -0.87 9.73
N ARG A 187 -21.87 -1.88 9.09
CA ARG A 187 -22.08 -1.95 7.63
C ARG A 187 -20.79 -1.65 6.85
N LEU A 188 -19.82 -2.56 6.90
CA LEU A 188 -18.50 -2.39 6.30
C LEU A 188 -18.48 -2.17 4.77
N VAL A 189 -19.55 -2.53 4.10
CA VAL A 189 -19.75 -2.43 2.65
C VAL A 189 -21.19 -2.09 2.31
N ASP A 190 -21.41 -1.36 1.23
CA ASP A 190 -22.73 -0.88 0.79
C ASP A 190 -23.60 -1.92 0.08
N ALA A 191 -23.05 -3.08 -0.30
CA ALA A 191 -23.79 -4.16 -0.92
C ALA A 191 -24.57 -5.00 0.11
N ASP A 192 -25.84 -5.29 -0.17
CA ASP A 192 -26.71 -6.08 0.73
C ASP A 192 -26.40 -7.59 0.65
N ASP A 193 -25.85 -8.05 -0.47
CA ASP A 193 -25.44 -9.43 -0.75
C ASP A 193 -23.91 -9.65 -0.60
N ALA A 194 -23.24 -8.81 0.19
CA ALA A 194 -21.81 -8.86 0.34
C ALA A 194 -21.32 -10.18 0.95
N ASP A 195 -20.32 -10.81 0.30
CA ASP A 195 -19.60 -11.93 0.89
C ASP A 195 -18.57 -11.41 1.91
N VAL A 196 -18.80 -11.75 3.18
CA VAL A 196 -17.96 -11.39 4.33
C VAL A 196 -17.39 -12.65 5.03
N SER A 197 -17.36 -13.79 4.35
CA SER A 197 -16.96 -15.08 4.95
C SER A 197 -15.46 -15.15 5.28
N GLU A 198 -14.60 -14.64 4.41
CA GLU A 198 -13.14 -14.66 4.52
C GLU A 198 -12.53 -13.27 4.29
N GLY A 199 -13.13 -12.24 4.83
CA GLY A 199 -12.88 -10.84 4.50
C GLY A 199 -14.05 -10.28 3.68
N VAL A 200 -14.11 -8.99 3.51
CA VAL A 200 -15.12 -8.32 2.66
C VAL A 200 -14.70 -8.45 1.21
N ALA A 201 -15.46 -9.21 0.42
CA ALA A 201 -15.20 -9.39 -1.01
C ALA A 201 -15.39 -8.07 -1.76
N VAL A 202 -14.50 -7.81 -2.71
CA VAL A 202 -14.50 -6.60 -3.53
C VAL A 202 -14.49 -6.99 -4.99
N GLY A 203 -15.53 -6.58 -5.72
CA GLY A 203 -15.65 -6.76 -7.15
C GLY A 203 -15.19 -5.53 -7.94
N VAL A 204 -15.00 -5.68 -9.25
CA VAL A 204 -14.63 -4.57 -10.14
C VAL A 204 -15.86 -3.88 -10.73
N ASP A 205 -15.83 -2.54 -10.83
CA ASP A 205 -16.85 -1.77 -11.53
C ASP A 205 -16.49 -1.52 -13.00
N LEU A 206 -17.21 -2.17 -13.91
CA LEU A 206 -17.12 -1.94 -15.36
C LEU A 206 -18.42 -1.39 -15.94
N SER A 207 -19.37 -0.94 -15.09
CA SER A 207 -20.60 -0.32 -15.53
C SER A 207 -20.44 1.15 -15.93
N GLY A 208 -19.35 1.75 -15.51
CA GLY A 208 -19.01 3.14 -15.78
C GLY A 208 -19.39 4.10 -14.66
N LEU A 209 -18.46 4.98 -14.33
CA LEU A 209 -18.59 6.01 -13.30
C LEU A 209 -18.85 7.37 -13.93
N GLY A 210 -19.85 8.07 -13.41
CA GLY A 210 -20.22 9.41 -13.86
C GLY A 210 -20.79 9.47 -15.29
N PRO A 211 -21.10 10.70 -15.76
CA PRO A 211 -21.77 10.92 -17.05
C PRO A 211 -21.01 10.40 -18.29
N GLY A 212 -19.67 10.27 -18.18
CA GLY A 212 -18.83 9.78 -19.28
C GLY A 212 -18.64 8.27 -19.32
N GLY A 213 -19.23 7.51 -18.38
CA GLY A 213 -19.12 6.05 -18.33
C GLY A 213 -17.68 5.56 -18.15
N LEU A 214 -16.83 6.30 -17.42
CA LEU A 214 -15.43 5.95 -17.18
C LEU A 214 -15.34 4.70 -16.32
N VAL A 215 -14.62 3.66 -16.77
CA VAL A 215 -14.38 2.43 -16.00
C VAL A 215 -12.98 2.36 -15.40
N GLY A 216 -12.03 3.09 -15.96
CA GLY A 216 -10.64 3.05 -15.52
C GLY A 216 -9.69 3.78 -16.43
N TYR A 217 -8.42 3.57 -16.17
CA TYR A 217 -7.32 4.11 -16.96
C TYR A 217 -6.33 3.01 -17.30
N ARG A 218 -5.85 3.01 -18.55
CA ARG A 218 -4.70 2.22 -18.98
C ARG A 218 -3.47 3.11 -19.03
N ALA A 219 -2.37 2.65 -18.45
CA ALA A 219 -1.12 3.40 -18.50
C ALA A 219 -0.52 3.41 -19.90
N LYS A 220 -0.05 4.56 -20.34
CA LYS A 220 0.68 4.71 -21.61
C LYS A 220 2.13 4.28 -21.43
N ARG A 221 2.73 3.75 -22.49
CA ARG A 221 4.16 3.42 -22.55
C ARG A 221 4.97 4.61 -23.02
N HIS A 222 6.27 4.64 -22.68
CA HIS A 222 7.24 5.64 -23.16
C HIS A 222 6.81 7.08 -22.84
N THR A 223 6.27 7.29 -21.65
CA THR A 223 5.89 8.62 -21.15
C THR A 223 7.07 9.35 -20.52
N GLY A 224 6.82 10.57 -20.05
CA GLY A 224 7.80 11.35 -19.31
C GLY A 224 8.09 10.82 -17.90
N LEU A 225 9.05 11.48 -17.25
CA LEU A 225 9.47 11.23 -15.88
C LEU A 225 8.44 11.75 -14.87
N ILE A 226 8.20 10.99 -13.79
CA ILE A 226 7.36 11.42 -12.68
C ILE A 226 8.23 11.70 -11.44
N ASP A 227 8.28 12.96 -11.01
CA ASP A 227 8.84 13.34 -9.71
C ASP A 227 7.86 12.99 -8.60
N VAL A 228 8.24 12.10 -7.68
CA VAL A 228 7.36 11.60 -6.62
C VAL A 228 7.01 12.65 -5.55
N GLU A 229 7.71 13.77 -5.52
CA GLU A 229 7.41 14.89 -4.62
C GLU A 229 6.44 15.90 -5.26
N ARG A 230 6.28 15.88 -6.57
CA ARG A 230 5.46 16.84 -7.30
C ARG A 230 3.98 16.43 -7.31
N ARG A 231 3.17 17.09 -6.49
CA ARG A 231 1.71 16.89 -6.46
C ARG A 231 1.01 17.67 -7.55
N ALA A 232 -0.04 17.07 -8.16
CA ALA A 232 -0.86 17.68 -9.23
C ALA A 232 -0.03 18.35 -10.35
N GLY A 233 1.13 17.77 -10.65
CA GLY A 233 2.10 18.33 -11.58
C GLY A 233 1.94 17.85 -13.02
N TYR A 234 1.19 16.79 -13.26
CA TYR A 234 1.13 16.10 -14.55
C TYR A 234 -0.28 16.06 -15.10
N SER A 235 -0.40 16.19 -16.43
CA SER A 235 -1.67 15.98 -17.15
C SER A 235 -1.98 14.48 -17.17
N ILE A 236 -3.24 14.12 -16.90
CA ILE A 236 -3.67 12.73 -16.98
C ILE A 236 -3.43 12.15 -18.37
N LEU A 237 -3.83 12.89 -19.40
CA LEU A 237 -3.79 12.41 -20.78
C LEU A 237 -2.38 12.21 -21.35
N ASP A 238 -1.34 12.77 -20.72
CA ASP A 238 0.04 12.53 -21.11
C ASP A 238 0.54 11.14 -20.69
N PHE A 239 -0.06 10.57 -19.62
CA PHE A 239 0.38 9.33 -18.99
C PHE A 239 -0.66 8.20 -19.07
N TRP A 240 -1.93 8.54 -19.20
CA TRP A 240 -3.04 7.61 -19.09
C TRP A 240 -4.01 7.73 -20.24
N GLU A 241 -4.58 6.62 -20.62
CA GLU A 241 -5.69 6.49 -21.55
C GLU A 241 -6.96 6.16 -20.75
N PRO A 242 -7.97 7.05 -20.76
CA PRO A 242 -9.24 6.77 -20.11
C PRO A 242 -10.00 5.69 -20.88
N MET A 243 -10.59 4.74 -20.14
CA MET A 243 -11.38 3.65 -20.70
C MET A 243 -12.85 3.83 -20.35
N GLN A 244 -13.73 3.64 -21.33
CA GLN A 244 -15.17 3.76 -21.18
C GLN A 244 -15.86 2.39 -21.10
N ALA A 245 -17.01 2.36 -20.42
CA ALA A 245 -17.83 1.16 -20.30
C ALA A 245 -18.25 0.65 -21.68
N ARG A 246 -18.18 -0.65 -21.84
CA ARG A 246 -18.71 -1.37 -23.00
C ARG A 246 -20.14 -1.85 -22.74
N PRO A 247 -20.95 -2.11 -23.78
CA PRO A 247 -22.33 -2.62 -23.61
C PRO A 247 -22.38 -3.94 -22.85
N ASP A 248 -21.38 -4.82 -23.04
CA ASP A 248 -21.23 -6.12 -22.39
C ASP A 248 -20.61 -6.04 -20.98
N LYS A 249 -20.23 -4.83 -20.55
CA LYS A 249 -19.57 -4.56 -19.25
C LYS A 249 -18.37 -5.46 -19.00
N SER A 250 -17.59 -5.74 -20.03
CA SER A 250 -16.33 -6.48 -19.95
C SER A 250 -15.13 -5.60 -20.27
N LEU A 251 -13.94 -6.05 -19.84
CA LEU A 251 -12.65 -5.44 -20.15
C LEU A 251 -11.64 -6.53 -20.45
N ILE A 252 -10.94 -6.43 -21.56
CA ILE A 252 -9.80 -7.29 -21.84
C ILE A 252 -8.56 -6.62 -21.24
N LEU A 253 -7.91 -7.32 -20.33
CA LEU A 253 -6.61 -6.95 -19.78
C LEU A 253 -5.52 -7.55 -20.66
N ASP A 254 -4.78 -6.70 -21.36
CA ASP A 254 -3.64 -7.13 -22.17
C ASP A 254 -2.43 -7.47 -21.30
N PRO A 255 -1.60 -8.47 -21.68
CA PRO A 255 -0.41 -8.84 -20.94
C PRO A 255 0.57 -7.67 -20.79
N ASN A 256 1.13 -7.55 -19.60
CA ASN A 256 2.12 -6.51 -19.24
C ASN A 256 1.61 -5.05 -19.31
N GLU A 257 0.33 -4.83 -19.57
CA GLU A 257 -0.29 -3.51 -19.42
C GLU A 257 -0.70 -3.25 -17.97
N PHE A 258 -0.70 -1.98 -17.57
CA PHE A 258 -1.09 -1.56 -16.23
C PHE A 258 -2.39 -0.76 -16.25
N TYR A 259 -3.30 -1.12 -15.37
CA TYR A 259 -4.64 -0.56 -15.29
C TYR A 259 -4.93 -0.03 -13.89
N ILE A 260 -5.61 1.10 -13.83
CA ILE A 260 -6.24 1.61 -12.61
C ILE A 260 -7.74 1.48 -12.78
N LEU A 261 -8.37 0.66 -11.93
CA LEU A 261 -9.80 0.41 -11.90
C LEU A 261 -10.37 0.81 -10.54
N ALA A 262 -11.68 0.69 -10.36
CA ALA A 262 -12.34 0.92 -9.08
C ALA A 262 -13.17 -0.29 -8.65
N SER A 263 -13.34 -0.46 -7.35
CA SER A 263 -14.27 -1.45 -6.83
C SER A 263 -15.72 -1.06 -7.15
N LYS A 264 -16.56 -2.08 -7.34
CA LYS A 264 -18.01 -1.93 -7.46
C LYS A 264 -18.61 -1.47 -6.13
N GLU A 265 -18.15 -2.08 -5.05
CA GLU A 265 -18.60 -1.80 -3.70
C GLU A 265 -17.87 -0.58 -3.11
N ALA A 266 -18.59 0.21 -2.32
CA ALA A 266 -18.01 1.18 -1.41
C ALA A 266 -17.82 0.54 -0.03
N VAL A 267 -16.63 0.69 0.52
CA VAL A 267 -16.23 0.07 1.79
C VAL A 267 -15.86 1.11 2.82
N GLN A 268 -15.89 0.72 4.09
CA GLN A 268 -15.42 1.56 5.19
C GLN A 268 -14.62 0.77 6.21
N VAL A 269 -13.70 1.47 6.89
CA VAL A 269 -12.92 0.94 8.00
C VAL A 269 -13.27 1.73 9.27
N PRO A 270 -13.99 1.12 10.21
CA PRO A 270 -14.34 1.78 11.49
C PRO A 270 -13.08 2.16 12.30
N PRO A 271 -13.18 3.17 13.20
CA PRO A 271 -12.03 3.70 13.93
C PRO A 271 -11.23 2.71 14.78
N ASP A 272 -11.88 1.64 15.24
CA ASP A 272 -11.26 0.63 16.11
C ASP A 272 -10.64 -0.54 15.32
N TYR A 273 -10.59 -0.41 13.99
CA TYR A 273 -10.07 -1.42 13.07
C TYR A 273 -9.17 -0.78 12.02
N ALA A 274 -8.28 -1.60 11.49
CA ALA A 274 -7.56 -1.33 10.26
C ALA A 274 -7.84 -2.47 9.28
N ALA A 275 -7.67 -2.21 7.98
CA ALA A 275 -7.84 -3.27 7.00
C ALA A 275 -6.67 -3.35 6.03
N GLU A 276 -6.60 -4.47 5.33
CA GLU A 276 -5.63 -4.72 4.27
C GLU A 276 -6.32 -5.41 3.10
N MET A 277 -6.02 -4.99 1.88
CA MET A 277 -6.47 -5.68 0.67
C MET A 277 -5.60 -6.91 0.45
N VAL A 278 -6.23 -8.08 0.44
CA VAL A 278 -5.60 -9.34 0.06
C VAL A 278 -6.03 -9.67 -1.36
N PRO A 279 -5.09 -9.95 -2.29
CA PRO A 279 -5.43 -10.38 -3.64
C PRO A 279 -6.28 -11.66 -3.60
N PHE A 280 -7.20 -11.77 -4.54
CA PHE A 280 -7.99 -12.99 -4.69
C PHE A 280 -7.12 -14.18 -5.11
N ASP A 281 -7.62 -15.41 -4.88
CA ASP A 281 -6.90 -16.66 -5.10
C ASP A 281 -6.26 -16.73 -6.52
N PRO A 282 -4.95 -17.03 -6.62
CA PRO A 282 -4.28 -17.23 -7.90
C PRO A 282 -4.90 -18.29 -8.82
N LEU A 283 -5.71 -19.20 -8.27
CA LEU A 283 -6.40 -20.24 -9.04
C LEU A 283 -7.55 -19.70 -9.91
N VAL A 284 -7.97 -18.46 -9.71
CA VAL A 284 -9.14 -17.88 -10.39
C VAL A 284 -8.76 -16.98 -11.56
N GLY A 285 -7.47 -16.69 -11.79
CA GLY A 285 -7.07 -15.89 -12.94
C GLY A 285 -5.59 -15.54 -13.03
N GLU A 286 -5.18 -15.22 -14.24
CA GLU A 286 -3.83 -14.75 -14.58
C GLU A 286 -3.56 -13.29 -14.20
N PHE A 287 -4.60 -12.53 -13.84
CA PHE A 287 -4.44 -11.15 -13.42
C PHE A 287 -4.20 -11.05 -11.91
N ARG A 288 -3.50 -10.02 -11.50
CA ARG A 288 -3.31 -9.70 -10.09
C ARG A 288 -3.70 -8.26 -9.84
N VAL A 289 -4.41 -8.04 -8.73
CA VAL A 289 -4.45 -6.73 -8.09
C VAL A 289 -3.11 -6.59 -7.39
N HIS A 290 -2.27 -5.72 -7.92
CA HIS A 290 -0.95 -5.41 -7.36
C HIS A 290 -1.08 -4.36 -6.26
N TYR A 291 -0.05 -4.25 -5.41
CA TYR A 291 0.05 -3.19 -4.42
C TYR A 291 -1.12 -3.16 -3.42
N ALA A 292 -1.56 -4.37 -3.00
CA ALA A 292 -2.52 -4.51 -1.92
C ALA A 292 -2.11 -3.59 -0.76
N GLY A 293 -2.92 -2.58 -0.50
CA GLY A 293 -2.57 -1.48 0.39
C GLY A 293 -3.19 -1.62 1.76
N PHE A 294 -2.63 -0.89 2.72
CA PHE A 294 -3.25 -0.67 4.02
C PHE A 294 -4.41 0.31 3.90
N PHE A 295 -5.50 -0.03 4.55
CA PHE A 295 -6.66 0.84 4.75
C PHE A 295 -6.68 1.26 6.21
N ASP A 296 -6.43 2.52 6.45
CA ASP A 296 -6.33 3.04 7.80
C ASP A 296 -7.70 3.27 8.47
N PRO A 297 -7.75 3.27 9.80
CA PRO A 297 -8.95 3.62 10.56
C PRO A 297 -9.55 4.95 10.08
N GLY A 298 -10.85 4.94 9.77
CA GLY A 298 -11.56 6.11 9.24
C GLY A 298 -11.73 6.14 7.71
N PHE A 299 -11.09 5.23 6.96
CA PHE A 299 -11.28 5.15 5.50
C PHE A 299 -12.75 4.90 5.16
N GLY A 300 -13.36 5.79 4.38
CA GLY A 300 -14.78 5.72 4.00
C GLY A 300 -15.77 5.83 5.15
N TYR A 301 -15.34 5.99 6.39
CA TYR A 301 -16.17 5.96 7.58
C TYR A 301 -17.04 7.23 7.71
N ALA A 302 -18.32 7.06 7.99
CA ALA A 302 -19.29 8.15 8.06
C ALA A 302 -18.94 9.19 9.15
N GLY A 303 -18.47 8.75 10.33
CA GLY A 303 -18.04 9.63 11.40
C GLY A 303 -16.78 10.45 11.09
N ALA A 304 -16.02 10.05 10.07
CA ALA A 304 -14.89 10.79 9.53
C ALA A 304 -15.26 11.62 8.28
N GLY A 305 -16.56 11.77 7.98
CA GLY A 305 -17.07 12.52 6.83
C GLY A 305 -17.22 11.69 5.55
N GLY A 306 -17.06 10.36 5.61
CA GLY A 306 -17.24 9.45 4.49
C GLY A 306 -18.68 8.93 4.34
N LYS A 307 -19.00 8.39 3.16
CA LYS A 307 -20.25 7.63 2.87
C LYS A 307 -19.93 6.26 2.28
N GLY A 308 -18.85 5.63 2.77
CA GLY A 308 -18.16 4.61 2.03
C GLY A 308 -17.21 5.21 1.00
N ALA A 309 -16.15 4.48 0.66
CA ALA A 309 -15.22 4.86 -0.40
C ALA A 309 -14.90 3.64 -1.25
N ARG A 310 -14.84 3.82 -2.56
CA ARG A 310 -14.43 2.73 -3.46
C ARG A 310 -12.93 2.49 -3.33
N ALA A 311 -12.54 1.23 -3.28
CA ALA A 311 -11.15 0.86 -3.40
C ALA A 311 -10.67 1.12 -4.83
N VAL A 312 -9.49 1.68 -4.98
CA VAL A 312 -8.82 1.76 -6.28
C VAL A 312 -7.96 0.52 -6.43
N LEU A 313 -8.05 -0.10 -7.58
CA LEU A 313 -7.46 -1.38 -7.91
C LEU A 313 -6.33 -1.16 -8.93
N GLU A 314 -5.13 -1.54 -8.56
CA GLU A 314 -3.96 -1.56 -9.44
C GLU A 314 -3.86 -2.96 -10.07
N VAL A 315 -4.15 -3.08 -11.37
CA VAL A 315 -4.35 -4.37 -12.03
C VAL A 315 -3.36 -4.58 -13.17
N ARG A 316 -2.81 -5.80 -13.25
CA ARG A 316 -1.95 -6.23 -14.34
C ARG A 316 -2.21 -7.71 -14.67
N SER A 317 -2.41 -8.03 -15.94
CA SER A 317 -2.30 -9.40 -16.47
C SER A 317 -0.85 -9.69 -16.85
N ARG A 318 -0.40 -10.94 -16.78
CA ARG A 318 0.99 -11.28 -17.05
C ARG A 318 1.19 -12.06 -18.34
N GLU A 319 0.66 -13.27 -18.44
CA GLU A 319 1.05 -14.22 -19.49
C GLU A 319 0.07 -14.20 -20.67
N VAL A 320 -1.24 -14.11 -20.39
CA VAL A 320 -2.29 -14.17 -21.40
C VAL A 320 -3.28 -13.01 -21.25
N PRO A 321 -3.94 -12.58 -22.34
CA PRO A 321 -5.08 -11.67 -22.23
C PRO A 321 -6.17 -12.28 -21.36
N PHE A 322 -6.73 -11.47 -20.45
CA PHE A 322 -7.75 -11.93 -19.52
C PHE A 322 -9.02 -11.09 -19.66
N ILE A 323 -10.18 -11.74 -19.79
CA ILE A 323 -11.48 -11.06 -19.79
C ILE A 323 -11.94 -10.88 -18.35
N LEU A 324 -12.05 -9.61 -17.93
CA LEU A 324 -12.59 -9.20 -16.66
C LEU A 324 -14.05 -8.77 -16.85
N GLU A 325 -14.96 -9.26 -16.00
CA GLU A 325 -16.39 -8.95 -16.06
C GLU A 325 -16.83 -8.06 -14.89
N HIS A 326 -17.86 -7.26 -15.10
CA HIS A 326 -18.42 -6.42 -14.06
C HIS A 326 -18.88 -7.23 -12.84
N GLY A 327 -18.44 -6.82 -11.65
CA GLY A 327 -18.75 -7.50 -10.37
C GLY A 327 -17.88 -8.74 -10.10
N GLN A 328 -16.96 -9.10 -11.00
CA GLN A 328 -16.01 -10.17 -10.72
C GLN A 328 -15.17 -9.81 -9.49
N ILE A 329 -15.10 -10.72 -8.51
CA ILE A 329 -14.32 -10.54 -7.30
C ILE A 329 -12.84 -10.52 -7.66
N VAL A 330 -12.12 -9.50 -7.18
CA VAL A 330 -10.71 -9.28 -7.49
C VAL A 330 -9.82 -9.23 -6.24
N GLY A 331 -10.41 -9.14 -5.06
CA GLY A 331 -9.72 -9.13 -3.79
C GLY A 331 -10.68 -9.18 -2.61
N ARG A 332 -10.10 -9.24 -1.42
CA ARG A 332 -10.84 -9.19 -0.15
C ARG A 332 -10.17 -8.20 0.80
N LEU A 333 -10.97 -7.43 1.52
CA LEU A 333 -10.51 -6.63 2.65
C LEU A 333 -10.58 -7.48 3.92
N VAL A 334 -9.41 -7.74 4.49
CA VAL A 334 -9.30 -8.39 5.80
C VAL A 334 -9.13 -7.32 6.87
N TYR A 335 -9.81 -7.49 8.00
CA TYR A 335 -9.86 -6.51 9.09
C TYR A 335 -9.08 -7.02 10.29
N GLU A 336 -8.29 -6.14 10.88
CA GLU A 336 -7.58 -6.38 12.13
C GLU A 336 -8.02 -5.36 13.19
N LYS A 337 -8.13 -5.81 14.43
CA LYS A 337 -8.45 -4.93 15.57
C LYS A 337 -7.26 -4.00 15.86
N MET A 338 -7.55 -2.75 16.20
CA MET A 338 -6.57 -1.82 16.76
C MET A 338 -6.34 -2.12 18.25
N LEU A 339 -5.11 -1.92 18.77
CA LEU A 339 -4.84 -1.97 20.21
C LEU A 339 -5.57 -0.88 21.00
N ALA A 340 -5.76 0.25 20.34
CA ALA A 340 -6.59 1.34 20.84
C ALA A 340 -7.03 2.20 19.64
N ARG A 341 -8.07 3.00 19.84
CA ARG A 341 -8.52 3.95 18.81
C ARG A 341 -7.44 4.99 18.56
N PRO A 342 -7.06 5.26 17.30
CA PRO A 342 -6.07 6.29 16.97
C PRO A 342 -6.59 7.69 17.30
N ASP A 343 -5.66 8.62 17.57
CA ASP A 343 -6.02 10.03 17.80
C ASP A 343 -6.35 10.73 16.49
N LYS A 344 -5.73 10.30 15.39
CA LYS A 344 -6.00 10.78 14.03
C LYS A 344 -6.82 9.73 13.27
N LEU A 345 -7.83 10.15 12.52
CA LEU A 345 -8.56 9.27 11.62
C LEU A 345 -8.27 9.66 10.17
N TYR A 346 -8.27 8.67 9.29
CA TYR A 346 -8.15 8.91 7.86
C TYR A 346 -9.27 9.86 7.40
N GLY A 347 -8.89 10.99 6.79
CA GLY A 347 -9.83 12.01 6.34
C GLY A 347 -10.16 13.13 7.32
N GLN A 348 -9.73 13.03 8.57
CA GLN A 348 -9.89 14.12 9.55
C GLN A 348 -8.52 14.79 9.83
N GLY A 349 -8.34 16.03 9.36
CA GLY A 349 -7.14 16.84 9.70
C GLY A 349 -5.81 16.36 9.12
N ILE A 350 -5.77 15.19 8.51
CA ILE A 350 -4.65 14.67 7.76
C ILE A 350 -4.96 14.92 6.28
N GLY A 351 -4.01 15.45 5.52
CA GLY A 351 -4.17 15.65 4.07
C GLY A 351 -4.39 14.32 3.33
N SER A 352 -5.52 13.65 3.61
CA SER A 352 -5.89 12.41 2.94
C SER A 352 -6.29 12.74 1.51
N ASN A 353 -5.48 12.27 0.56
CA ASN A 353 -5.72 12.54 -0.86
C ASN A 353 -6.89 11.75 -1.44
N TYR A 354 -7.50 10.83 -0.68
CA TYR A 354 -8.35 9.77 -1.22
C TYR A 354 -9.66 9.49 -0.46
N GLN A 355 -10.11 10.41 0.40
CA GLN A 355 -11.40 10.30 1.08
C GLN A 355 -12.56 10.51 0.10
N ALA A 356 -13.65 9.73 0.23
CA ALA A 356 -14.86 9.80 -0.62
C ALA A 356 -14.58 9.71 -2.14
N GLN A 357 -13.51 8.99 -2.54
CA GLN A 357 -13.16 8.82 -3.94
C GLN A 357 -14.01 7.74 -4.62
N SER A 358 -14.26 7.93 -5.92
CA SER A 358 -14.73 6.87 -6.81
C SER A 358 -13.55 6.22 -7.53
N LEU A 359 -13.08 6.82 -8.61
CA LEU A 359 -11.89 6.40 -9.37
C LEU A 359 -10.88 7.55 -9.37
N LYS A 360 -9.72 7.37 -8.77
CA LYS A 360 -8.72 8.42 -8.63
C LYS A 360 -7.32 7.89 -8.91
N LEU A 361 -6.63 8.56 -9.81
CA LEU A 361 -5.21 8.33 -10.09
C LEU A 361 -4.33 8.77 -8.91
N SER A 362 -3.03 8.53 -9.00
CA SER A 362 -2.07 8.99 -8.00
C SER A 362 -2.11 10.52 -7.81
N LYS A 363 -1.82 10.99 -6.59
CA LYS A 363 -1.78 12.42 -6.21
C LYS A 363 -0.89 13.31 -7.12
N HIS A 364 -0.08 12.72 -7.97
CA HIS A 364 0.85 13.40 -8.87
C HIS A 364 0.14 13.98 -10.10
N PHE A 365 -1.02 13.45 -10.45
CA PHE A 365 -1.82 13.91 -11.59
C PHE A 365 -2.81 15.00 -11.19
N LYS A 366 -3.08 15.90 -12.13
CA LYS A 366 -4.12 16.94 -11.98
C LYS A 366 -5.49 16.26 -11.88
N ALA A 367 -6.38 16.80 -11.01
CA ALA A 367 -7.74 16.31 -10.86
C ALA A 367 -8.61 16.67 -12.08
#